data_0eeb9a28e0717c841109bc343cc7b51f
#
_entry.id   0eeb9a28e0717c841109bc343cc7b51f
#
_cell.length_a   1.000
_cell.length_b   1.000
_cell.length_c   1.000
_cell.angle_alpha   90.00
_cell.angle_beta   90.00
_cell.angle_gamma   90.00
#
_symmetry.space_group_name_H-M   'P 1'
#
loop_
_entity.id
_entity.type
_entity.pdbx_description
1 polymer ?
#
loop_
_entity_poly.entity_id
_entity_poly.type
_entity_poly.pdbx_seq_one_letter_code
_entity_poly.pdbx_strand_id
1 'polypeptide(L)'
;VEEMKGAMRLISVLRSAGVDVTVGFSSSDVVLWKAAGATNCATGKFFNLRRFTKTRFEEPKGQGGGQLPYWFEESVMSFLRQSDLQRVMPMNFPSLTQSPNPFGTQILGQLANEPEKAWLAMAWRQFLFWFADLEKRMDTSGATASAILRNADGNWRKLDDSDFIMEE
;
A
#
# COMPACT_ATOMS: atom_id res chain seq x y z
N VAL A 1 0.95 -17.82 0.62
CA VAL A 1 -0.02 -17.85 -0.50
C VAL A 1 -1.28 -18.61 -0.10
N GLU A 2 -1.19 -19.79 0.53
CA GLU A 2 -2.36 -20.61 0.87
C GLU A 2 -3.23 -19.97 1.95
N GLU A 3 -2.63 -19.34 2.96
CA GLU A 3 -3.36 -18.60 4.01
C GLU A 3 -4.22 -17.47 3.41
N MET A 4 -3.66 -16.72 2.46
CA MET A 4 -4.38 -15.64 1.79
C MET A 4 -5.55 -16.17 0.95
N LYS A 5 -5.37 -17.28 0.23
CA LYS A 5 -6.46 -17.97 -0.48
C LYS A 5 -7.55 -18.45 0.47
N GLY A 6 -7.17 -18.99 1.64
CA GLY A 6 -8.08 -19.41 2.68
C GLY A 6 -8.93 -18.24 3.20
N ALA A 7 -8.29 -17.11 3.52
CA ALA A 7 -8.96 -15.91 3.96
C ALA A 7 -9.94 -15.34 2.90
N MET A 8 -9.52 -15.28 1.63
CA MET A 8 -10.38 -14.85 0.53
C MET A 8 -11.61 -15.76 0.36
N ARG A 9 -11.43 -17.08 0.47
CA ARG A 9 -12.55 -18.03 0.44
C ARG A 9 -13.52 -17.81 1.60
N LEU A 10 -12.99 -17.59 2.81
CA LEU A 10 -13.83 -17.30 3.98
C LEU A 10 -14.66 -16.03 3.75
N ILE A 11 -14.05 -14.96 3.29
CA ILE A 11 -14.75 -13.70 2.95
C ILE A 11 -15.87 -13.98 1.95
N SER A 12 -15.58 -14.69 0.86
CA SER A 12 -16.58 -14.99 -0.18
C SER A 12 -17.75 -15.83 0.35
N VAL A 13 -17.49 -16.83 1.20
CA VAL A 13 -18.54 -17.66 1.83
C VAL A 13 -19.41 -16.84 2.75
N LEU A 14 -18.83 -16.01 3.61
CA LEU A 14 -19.58 -15.14 4.53
C LEU A 14 -20.46 -14.14 3.76
N ARG A 15 -19.91 -13.54 2.69
CA ARG A 15 -20.68 -12.63 1.83
C ARG A 15 -21.84 -13.35 1.12
N SER A 16 -21.62 -14.56 0.63
CA SER A 16 -22.68 -15.37 0.02
C SER A 16 -23.79 -15.74 1.00
N ALA A 17 -23.47 -15.81 2.29
CA ALA A 17 -24.44 -16.00 3.38
C ALA A 17 -25.10 -14.69 3.85
N GLY A 18 -24.86 -13.56 3.19
CA GLY A 18 -25.43 -12.26 3.53
C GLY A 18 -24.75 -11.55 4.73
N VAL A 19 -23.59 -12.04 5.17
CA VAL A 19 -22.84 -11.45 6.30
C VAL A 19 -21.95 -10.31 5.80
N ASP A 20 -22.01 -9.15 6.45
CA ASP A 20 -21.07 -8.06 6.19
C ASP A 20 -19.70 -8.36 6.79
N VAL A 21 -18.67 -8.22 5.96
CA VAL A 21 -17.28 -8.55 6.32
C VAL A 21 -16.42 -7.28 6.31
N THR A 22 -15.82 -6.97 7.45
CA THR A 22 -14.80 -5.91 7.56
C THR A 22 -13.44 -6.53 7.80
N VAL A 23 -12.47 -6.22 6.92
CA VAL A 23 -11.08 -6.67 7.05
C VAL A 23 -10.24 -5.55 7.64
N GLY A 24 -9.73 -5.77 8.86
CA GLY A 24 -8.83 -4.84 9.55
C GLY A 24 -7.35 -5.06 9.19
N PHE A 25 -6.52 -4.07 9.50
CA PHE A 25 -5.06 -4.10 9.27
C PHE A 25 -4.65 -4.30 7.80
N SER A 26 -5.49 -3.88 6.86
CA SER A 26 -5.21 -3.97 5.43
C SER A 26 -4.12 -3.00 4.99
N SER A 27 -3.38 -3.41 3.98
CA SER A 27 -2.37 -2.61 3.28
C SER A 27 -2.67 -2.61 1.78
N SER A 28 -1.69 -2.84 0.92
CA SER A 28 -1.90 -3.03 -0.52
C SER A 28 -2.74 -4.27 -0.87
N ASP A 29 -2.87 -5.21 0.05
CA ASP A 29 -3.73 -6.39 -0.03
C ASP A 29 -5.25 -6.07 -0.02
N VAL A 30 -5.64 -4.82 0.26
CA VAL A 30 -7.03 -4.35 0.15
C VAL A 30 -7.67 -4.72 -1.20
N VAL A 31 -6.89 -4.74 -2.27
CA VAL A 31 -7.32 -5.15 -3.61
C VAL A 31 -7.85 -6.58 -3.61
N LEU A 32 -7.19 -7.49 -2.92
CA LEU A 32 -7.58 -8.90 -2.81
C LEU A 32 -8.82 -9.10 -1.94
N TRP A 33 -8.89 -8.39 -0.81
CA TRP A 33 -10.02 -8.48 0.12
C TRP A 33 -11.31 -7.96 -0.51
N LYS A 34 -11.24 -6.81 -1.21
CA LYS A 34 -12.39 -6.26 -1.94
C LYS A 34 -12.82 -7.19 -3.07
N ALA A 35 -11.89 -7.74 -3.84
CA ALA A 35 -12.19 -8.72 -4.88
C ALA A 35 -12.84 -10.01 -4.35
N ALA A 36 -12.50 -10.41 -3.12
CA ALA A 36 -13.15 -11.53 -2.43
C ALA A 36 -14.54 -11.19 -1.88
N GLY A 37 -14.95 -9.92 -1.92
CA GLY A 37 -16.27 -9.46 -1.50
C GLY A 37 -16.30 -8.79 -0.12
N ALA A 38 -15.16 -8.41 0.47
CA ALA A 38 -15.16 -7.67 1.74
C ALA A 38 -15.99 -6.38 1.60
N THR A 39 -16.93 -6.18 2.54
CA THR A 39 -17.79 -4.99 2.57
C THR A 39 -16.95 -3.75 2.81
N ASN A 40 -16.09 -3.81 3.82
CA ASN A 40 -15.20 -2.73 4.20
C ASN A 40 -13.79 -3.25 4.44
N CYS A 41 -12.79 -2.39 4.17
CA CYS A 41 -11.42 -2.63 4.57
C CYS A 41 -10.94 -1.43 5.41
N ALA A 42 -10.15 -1.72 6.44
CA ALA A 42 -9.61 -0.71 7.32
C ALA A 42 -8.10 -0.86 7.49
N THR A 43 -7.41 0.27 7.50
CA THR A 43 -5.96 0.34 7.75
C THR A 43 -5.65 1.23 8.93
N GLY A 44 -4.45 1.12 9.49
CA GLY A 44 -3.99 2.00 10.56
C GLY A 44 -3.30 3.25 10.04
N LYS A 45 -3.35 4.33 10.84
CA LYS A 45 -2.65 5.57 10.53
C LYS A 45 -1.14 5.39 10.37
N PHE A 46 -0.54 4.53 11.20
CA PHE A 46 0.90 4.30 11.19
C PHE A 46 1.26 3.09 10.32
N PHE A 47 2.38 3.12 9.63
CA PHE A 47 2.80 2.01 8.77
C PHE A 47 2.91 0.65 9.46
N ASN A 48 3.22 0.64 10.76
CA ASN A 48 3.24 -0.58 11.55
C ASN A 48 1.84 -1.12 11.91
N LEU A 49 0.75 -0.37 11.67
CA LEU A 49 -0.63 -0.78 11.92
C LEU A 49 -1.33 -1.41 10.69
N ARG A 50 -0.57 -1.71 9.64
CA ARG A 50 -1.07 -2.30 8.39
C ARG A 50 -1.05 -3.82 8.37
N ARG A 51 -0.59 -4.44 9.44
CA ARG A 51 -0.59 -5.88 9.61
C ARG A 51 -0.90 -6.24 11.07
N PHE A 52 -1.59 -7.33 11.25
CA PHE A 52 -1.76 -7.92 12.56
C PHE A 52 -0.49 -8.71 12.94
N THR A 53 0.07 -8.44 14.11
CA THR A 53 1.19 -9.23 14.67
C THR A 53 0.96 -9.50 16.15
N LYS A 54 1.23 -10.71 16.60
CA LYS A 54 1.10 -11.10 18.02
C LYS A 54 2.03 -10.28 18.92
N THR A 55 3.21 -9.93 18.41
CA THR A 55 4.24 -9.15 19.15
C THR A 55 3.75 -7.78 19.64
N ARG A 56 2.63 -7.27 19.11
CA ARG A 56 2.02 -6.03 19.62
C ARG A 56 1.37 -6.17 20.97
N PHE A 57 1.03 -7.36 21.36
CA PHE A 57 0.38 -7.70 22.62
C PHE A 57 1.39 -8.22 23.65
N GLU A 58 2.66 -8.28 23.29
CA GLU A 58 3.78 -8.61 24.17
C GLU A 58 4.38 -7.32 24.75
N GLU A 59 5.03 -7.44 25.89
CA GLU A 59 5.74 -6.32 26.49
C GLU A 59 6.86 -5.82 25.56
N PRO A 60 7.00 -4.48 25.37
CA PRO A 60 8.04 -3.92 24.50
C PRO A 60 9.44 -4.31 24.99
N LYS A 61 10.19 -4.99 24.15
CA LYS A 61 11.59 -5.32 24.39
C LYS A 61 12.48 -4.20 23.87
N GLY A 62 12.80 -3.23 24.74
CA GLY A 62 13.75 -2.16 24.42
C GLY A 62 13.13 -0.83 23.96
N GLN A 63 13.98 0.17 23.69
CA GLN A 63 13.55 1.47 23.18
C GLN A 63 13.11 1.33 21.73
N GLY A 64 11.89 1.73 21.43
CA GLY A 64 11.38 1.75 20.06
C GLY A 64 12.19 2.72 19.19
N GLY A 65 12.70 2.24 18.06
CA GLY A 65 13.30 3.10 17.04
C GLY A 65 12.26 4.01 16.38
N GLY A 66 12.68 5.17 15.88
CA GLY A 66 11.85 6.08 15.11
C GLY A 66 11.29 5.38 13.87
N GLN A 67 10.06 5.71 13.48
CA GLN A 67 9.47 5.19 12.27
C GLN A 67 10.01 5.95 11.06
N LEU A 68 10.50 5.21 10.06
CA LEU A 68 10.94 5.80 8.79
C LEU A 68 9.74 6.18 7.92
N PRO A 69 9.85 7.25 7.11
CA PRO A 69 8.87 7.56 6.10
C PRO A 69 8.99 6.59 4.91
N TYR A 70 7.84 6.24 4.33
CA TYR A 70 7.76 5.44 3.12
C TYR A 70 6.83 6.11 2.12
N TRP A 71 7.24 6.14 0.86
CA TRP A 71 6.37 6.44 -0.26
C TRP A 71 5.59 5.19 -0.66
N PHE A 72 4.28 5.28 -0.77
CA PHE A 72 3.51 4.21 -1.38
C PHE A 72 3.42 4.45 -2.89
N GLU A 73 4.06 3.57 -3.66
CA GLU A 73 4.03 3.61 -5.12
C GLU A 73 2.90 2.71 -5.65
N GLU A 74 1.81 3.34 -6.08
CA GLU A 74 0.61 2.61 -6.49
C GLU A 74 0.82 1.79 -7.77
N SER A 75 1.72 2.21 -8.66
CA SER A 75 1.97 1.51 -9.92
C SER A 75 2.65 0.15 -9.74
N VAL A 76 3.32 -0.07 -8.62
CA VAL A 76 3.93 -1.35 -8.23
C VAL A 76 3.35 -1.91 -6.94
N MET A 77 2.35 -1.25 -6.35
CA MET A 77 1.67 -1.67 -5.12
C MET A 77 2.62 -1.90 -3.94
N SER A 78 3.69 -1.10 -3.84
CA SER A 78 4.75 -1.28 -2.85
C SER A 78 5.17 0.00 -2.15
N PHE A 79 5.84 -0.16 -1.01
CA PHE A 79 6.40 0.95 -0.23
C PHE A 79 7.86 1.11 -0.55
N LEU A 80 8.24 2.33 -0.93
CA LEU A 80 9.60 2.71 -1.25
C LEU A 80 10.19 3.56 -0.12
N ARG A 81 11.45 3.32 0.23
CA ARG A 81 12.25 4.23 1.05
C ARG A 81 12.59 5.48 0.24
N GLN A 82 13.08 6.51 0.90
CA GLN A 82 13.48 7.75 0.21
C GLN A 82 14.56 7.51 -0.85
N SER A 83 15.55 6.66 -0.57
CA SER A 83 16.59 6.25 -1.51
C SER A 83 16.01 5.59 -2.76
N ASP A 84 15.11 4.64 -2.58
CA ASP A 84 14.44 3.94 -3.68
C ASP A 84 13.56 4.90 -4.50
N LEU A 85 12.82 5.78 -3.82
CA LEU A 85 12.00 6.79 -4.48
C LEU A 85 12.85 7.70 -5.37
N GLN A 86 14.00 8.18 -4.88
CA GLN A 86 14.92 9.01 -5.65
C GLN A 86 15.48 8.28 -6.88
N ARG A 87 15.68 6.98 -6.81
CA ARG A 87 16.14 6.16 -7.93
C ARG A 87 15.06 5.93 -8.98
N VAL A 88 13.80 5.80 -8.55
CA VAL A 88 12.64 5.55 -9.43
C VAL A 88 12.14 6.84 -10.10
N MET A 89 12.32 7.99 -9.46
CA MET A 89 11.86 9.28 -10.01
C MET A 89 12.29 9.54 -11.46
N PRO A 90 13.54 9.28 -11.88
CA PRO A 90 13.98 9.49 -13.26
C PRO A 90 13.35 8.52 -14.27
N MET A 91 12.75 7.41 -13.80
CA MET A 91 12.18 6.36 -14.65
C MET A 91 10.77 6.69 -15.18
N ASN A 92 10.25 7.90 -14.90
CA ASN A 92 8.93 8.34 -15.35
C ASN A 92 7.80 7.35 -15.02
N PHE A 93 7.80 6.78 -13.82
CA PHE A 93 6.67 5.98 -13.35
C PHE A 93 5.41 6.84 -13.33
N PRO A 94 4.30 6.41 -13.94
CA PRO A 94 3.09 7.23 -14.12
C PRO A 94 2.51 7.79 -12.83
N SER A 95 2.58 7.02 -11.74
CA SER A 95 2.03 7.44 -10.45
C SER A 95 2.83 8.56 -9.78
N LEU A 96 4.13 8.72 -10.09
CA LEU A 96 4.93 9.80 -9.53
C LEU A 96 4.51 11.19 -10.04
N THR A 97 4.07 11.26 -11.30
CA THR A 97 3.77 12.53 -11.96
C THR A 97 2.29 12.77 -12.20
N GLN A 98 1.47 11.73 -12.18
CA GLN A 98 0.05 11.77 -12.58
C GLN A 98 -0.93 11.41 -11.47
N SER A 99 -0.44 11.01 -10.30
CA SER A 99 -1.32 10.68 -9.18
C SER A 99 -2.09 11.93 -8.73
N PRO A 100 -3.42 11.85 -8.61
CA PRO A 100 -4.25 12.92 -8.06
C PRO A 100 -4.03 13.10 -6.55
N ASN A 101 -3.10 12.38 -5.95
CA ASN A 101 -2.81 12.41 -4.53
C ASN A 101 -2.10 13.72 -4.15
N PRO A 102 -2.77 14.64 -3.43
CA PRO A 102 -2.21 15.96 -3.13
C PRO A 102 -0.98 15.89 -2.22
N PHE A 103 -0.88 14.85 -1.40
CA PHE A 103 0.28 14.65 -0.51
C PHE A 103 1.49 14.13 -1.28
N GLY A 104 1.28 13.39 -2.37
CA GLY A 104 2.35 12.95 -3.25
C GLY A 104 3.11 14.12 -3.85
N THR A 105 2.40 15.08 -4.44
CA THR A 105 3.01 16.29 -5.00
C THR A 105 3.79 17.08 -3.94
N GLN A 106 3.27 17.18 -2.71
CA GLN A 106 3.96 17.87 -1.62
C GLN A 106 5.25 17.16 -1.21
N ILE A 107 5.24 15.81 -1.13
CA ILE A 107 6.44 15.03 -0.81
C ILE A 107 7.50 15.21 -1.89
N LEU A 108 7.14 15.06 -3.17
CA LEU A 108 8.09 15.20 -4.26
C LEU A 108 8.71 16.60 -4.32
N GLY A 109 7.89 17.64 -4.13
CA GLY A 109 8.37 19.01 -4.06
C GLY A 109 9.31 19.26 -2.87
N GLN A 110 9.01 18.68 -1.72
CA GLN A 110 9.89 18.77 -0.54
C GLN A 110 11.20 18.03 -0.77
N LEU A 111 11.18 16.80 -1.27
CA LEU A 111 12.39 16.03 -1.53
C LEU A 111 13.31 16.66 -2.56
N ALA A 112 12.75 17.40 -3.53
CA ALA A 112 13.52 18.13 -4.51
C ALA A 112 14.24 19.37 -3.93
N ASN A 113 13.62 20.06 -2.96
CA ASN A 113 14.13 21.32 -2.42
C ASN A 113 14.78 21.20 -1.04
N GLU A 114 14.25 20.33 -0.19
CA GLU A 114 14.63 20.16 1.22
C GLU A 114 14.67 18.65 1.59
N PRO A 115 15.58 17.85 1.00
CA PRO A 115 15.58 16.39 1.15
C PRO A 115 15.80 15.90 2.59
N GLU A 116 16.44 16.70 3.43
CA GLU A 116 16.71 16.37 4.85
C GLU A 116 15.51 16.62 5.77
N LYS A 117 14.49 17.31 5.28
CA LYS A 117 13.32 17.64 6.11
C LYS A 117 12.42 16.42 6.27
N ALA A 118 11.99 16.17 7.52
CA ALA A 118 11.13 15.04 7.84
C ALA A 118 9.77 15.12 7.12
N TRP A 119 9.37 14.02 6.46
CA TRP A 119 8.13 13.93 5.71
C TRP A 119 7.21 12.77 6.13
N LEU A 120 7.49 12.16 7.29
CA LEU A 120 6.74 11.00 7.79
C LEU A 120 5.22 11.26 7.89
N ALA A 121 4.81 12.44 8.36
CA ALA A 121 3.39 12.77 8.47
C ALA A 121 2.70 12.87 7.10
N MET A 122 3.40 13.36 6.08
CA MET A 122 2.90 13.39 4.71
C MET A 122 2.86 12.00 4.08
N ALA A 123 3.85 11.15 4.38
CA ALA A 123 3.88 9.76 3.95
C ALA A 123 2.63 8.99 4.41
N TRP A 124 2.23 9.15 5.68
CA TRP A 124 0.99 8.55 6.18
C TRP A 124 -0.25 9.05 5.45
N ARG A 125 -0.32 10.36 5.22
CA ARG A 125 -1.46 10.98 4.52
C ARG A 125 -1.53 10.52 3.06
N GLN A 126 -0.39 10.42 2.39
CA GLN A 126 -0.29 9.93 1.01
C GLN A 126 -0.87 8.51 0.89
N PHE A 127 -0.44 7.60 1.76
CA PHE A 127 -0.95 6.24 1.78
C PHE A 127 -2.44 6.16 2.15
N LEU A 128 -2.88 6.88 3.18
CA LEU A 128 -4.27 6.87 3.62
C LEU A 128 -5.23 7.45 2.56
N PHE A 129 -4.79 8.48 1.84
CA PHE A 129 -5.56 9.05 0.73
C PHE A 129 -5.75 8.01 -0.38
N TRP A 130 -4.66 7.37 -0.80
CA TRP A 130 -4.71 6.30 -1.79
C TRP A 130 -5.60 5.14 -1.34
N PHE A 131 -5.43 4.68 -0.10
CA PHE A 131 -6.21 3.57 0.46
C PHE A 131 -7.72 3.87 0.44
N ALA A 132 -8.10 5.04 0.93
CA ALA A 132 -9.50 5.44 1.00
C ALA A 132 -10.13 5.62 -0.40
N ASP A 133 -9.38 6.15 -1.35
CA ASP A 133 -9.83 6.30 -2.73
C ASP A 133 -9.98 4.93 -3.42
N LEU A 134 -9.00 4.05 -3.26
CA LEU A 134 -9.06 2.71 -3.81
C LEU A 134 -10.19 1.88 -3.19
N GLU A 135 -10.36 1.95 -1.87
CA GLU A 135 -11.42 1.23 -1.15
C GLU A 135 -12.82 1.59 -1.68
N LYS A 136 -13.05 2.87 -1.99
CA LYS A 136 -14.30 3.35 -2.58
C LYS A 136 -14.51 2.90 -4.03
N ARG A 137 -13.44 2.85 -4.82
CA ARG A 137 -13.49 2.52 -6.26
C ARG A 137 -13.55 1.02 -6.54
N MET A 138 -13.08 0.19 -5.60
CA MET A 138 -13.06 -1.24 -5.78
C MET A 138 -14.48 -1.83 -5.75
N ASP A 139 -14.81 -2.53 -6.79
CA ASP A 139 -16.00 -3.37 -6.87
C ASP A 139 -15.69 -4.83 -6.44
N THR A 140 -16.72 -5.61 -6.31
CA THR A 140 -16.62 -7.03 -5.95
C THR A 140 -16.46 -7.95 -7.18
N SER A 141 -16.38 -7.40 -8.39
CA SER A 141 -16.30 -8.20 -9.62
C SER A 141 -14.97 -8.90 -9.83
N GLY A 142 -13.94 -8.45 -9.14
CA GLY A 142 -12.57 -8.94 -9.32
C GLY A 142 -11.88 -8.45 -10.60
N ALA A 143 -12.61 -7.84 -11.52
CA ALA A 143 -12.04 -7.33 -12.78
C ALA A 143 -11.07 -6.17 -12.52
N THR A 144 -11.47 -5.23 -11.70
CA THR A 144 -10.63 -4.09 -11.28
C THR A 144 -9.38 -4.56 -10.55
N ALA A 145 -9.52 -5.52 -9.61
CA ALA A 145 -8.38 -6.12 -8.90
C ALA A 145 -7.39 -6.76 -9.87
N SER A 146 -7.88 -7.56 -10.81
CA SER A 146 -7.04 -8.21 -11.84
C SER A 146 -6.31 -7.22 -12.72
N ALA A 147 -6.94 -6.10 -13.06
CA ALA A 147 -6.31 -5.02 -13.83
C ALA A 147 -5.18 -4.34 -13.06
N ILE A 148 -5.44 -3.98 -11.78
CA ILE A 148 -4.43 -3.37 -10.90
C ILE A 148 -3.23 -4.29 -10.74
N LEU A 149 -3.46 -5.57 -10.42
CA LEU A 149 -2.37 -6.53 -10.17
C LEU A 149 -1.55 -6.81 -11.43
N ARG A 150 -2.18 -6.94 -12.62
CA ARG A 150 -1.45 -7.11 -13.89
C ARG A 150 -0.61 -5.89 -14.22
N ASN A 151 -1.14 -4.69 -13.98
CA ASN A 151 -0.38 -3.46 -14.18
C ASN A 151 0.84 -3.39 -13.25
N ALA A 152 0.67 -3.74 -11.98
CA ALA A 152 1.75 -3.78 -11.02
C ALA A 152 2.82 -4.81 -11.40
N ASP A 153 2.44 -6.02 -11.79
CA ASP A 153 3.36 -7.07 -12.29
C ASP A 153 4.16 -6.58 -13.50
N GLY A 154 3.48 -5.96 -14.48
CA GLY A 154 4.16 -5.39 -15.66
C GLY A 154 5.15 -4.27 -15.32
N ASN A 155 4.83 -3.43 -14.32
CA ASN A 155 5.74 -2.39 -13.87
C ASN A 155 6.91 -2.95 -13.05
N TRP A 156 6.69 -3.97 -12.23
CA TRP A 156 7.77 -4.69 -11.56
C TRP A 156 8.78 -5.28 -12.53
N ARG A 157 8.33 -5.92 -13.61
CA ARG A 157 9.22 -6.45 -14.66
C ARG A 157 10.08 -5.35 -15.29
N LYS A 158 9.51 -4.16 -15.53
CA LYS A 158 10.31 -3.02 -16.04
C LYS A 158 11.38 -2.56 -15.04
N LEU A 159 11.12 -2.66 -13.74
CA LEU A 159 12.12 -2.39 -12.71
C LEU A 159 13.22 -3.45 -12.71
N ASP A 160 12.87 -4.73 -12.78
CA ASP A 160 13.84 -5.83 -12.86
C ASP A 160 14.73 -5.69 -14.09
N ASP A 161 14.16 -5.37 -15.25
CA ASP A 161 14.90 -5.13 -16.49
C ASP A 161 15.87 -3.93 -16.40
N SER A 162 15.66 -3.02 -15.45
CA SER A 162 16.52 -1.86 -15.21
C SER A 162 17.56 -2.08 -14.10
N ASP A 163 17.77 -3.30 -13.64
CA ASP A 163 18.65 -3.66 -12.50
C ASP A 163 18.29 -2.90 -11.21
N PHE A 164 17.00 -2.59 -11.03
CA PHE A 164 16.53 -1.93 -9.82
C PHE A 164 16.44 -2.92 -8.65
N ILE A 165 17.27 -2.70 -7.62
CA ILE A 165 17.25 -3.46 -6.38
C ILE A 165 16.72 -2.55 -5.27
N MET A 166 15.62 -2.95 -4.62
CA MET A 166 15.11 -2.23 -3.45
C MET A 166 16.01 -2.45 -2.24
N GLU A 167 16.19 -1.41 -1.44
CA GLU A 167 16.83 -1.55 -0.13
C GLU A 167 15.90 -2.26 0.85
N GLU A 168 16.41 -3.29 1.54
CA GLU A 168 15.71 -4.05 2.56
C GLU A 168 15.56 -3.28 3.90
#